data_3376174e5f44f4c0af66a5a08fac14c1
#
_entry.id   3376174e5f44f4c0af66a5a08fac14c1
#
_cell.length_a   1.000
_cell.length_b   1.000
_cell.length_c   1.000
_cell.angle_alpha   90.00
_cell.angle_beta   90.00
_cell.angle_gamma   90.00
#
_symmetry.space_group_name_H-M   'P 1'
#
loop_
_entity.id
_entity.type
_entity.pdbx_description
1 polymer ?
#
loop_
_entity_poly.entity_id
_entity_poly.type
_entity_poly.pdbx_seq_one_letter_code
_entity_poly.pdbx_strand_id
1 'polypeptide(L)'
;MEILDKKKHAVEKFNCGNEALNRYLTIQAGQDMRKKLSVCFVLNDDYTRDLIGYYTLSSYSINADAIPNSLKVKAPRNYSKLPATLLGRLAIDLKFQGKGLGEFVLMNALERAFDASTKIASLAVIVDPIDKSAERFYAKYGFVKCKDNNKMLLSMKTIQKLF
;
A
#
# COMPACT_ATOMS: atom_id res chain seq x y z
N MET A 1 2.74 -14.08 -1.11
CA MET A 1 2.41 -13.06 -2.14
C MET A 1 3.55 -12.90 -3.13
N GLU A 2 3.26 -12.74 -4.40
CA GLU A 2 4.23 -12.65 -5.50
C GLU A 2 3.96 -11.44 -6.41
N ILE A 3 4.94 -11.10 -7.27
CA ILE A 3 4.79 -10.01 -8.23
C ILE A 3 3.76 -10.40 -9.30
N LEU A 4 2.89 -9.47 -9.68
CA LEU A 4 1.89 -9.68 -10.72
C LEU A 4 2.56 -10.13 -12.05
N ASP A 5 2.12 -11.29 -12.54
CA ASP A 5 2.38 -11.77 -13.89
C ASP A 5 1.05 -12.11 -14.57
N LYS A 6 0.63 -11.29 -15.53
CA LYS A 6 -0.67 -11.48 -16.22
C LYS A 6 -0.76 -12.77 -17.03
N LYS A 7 0.37 -13.46 -17.29
CA LYS A 7 0.36 -14.78 -17.93
C LYS A 7 -0.01 -15.90 -16.96
N LYS A 8 0.22 -15.67 -15.66
CA LYS A 8 -0.06 -16.63 -14.58
C LYS A 8 -1.35 -16.34 -13.82
N HIS A 9 -1.70 -15.05 -13.69
CA HIS A 9 -2.75 -14.57 -12.81
C HIS A 9 -3.98 -14.16 -13.60
N ALA A 10 -5.14 -14.76 -13.27
CA ALA A 10 -6.43 -14.52 -13.91
C ALA A 10 -7.05 -13.20 -13.41
N VAL A 11 -6.45 -12.06 -13.80
CA VAL A 11 -6.84 -10.71 -13.35
C VAL A 11 -8.24 -10.31 -13.78
N GLU A 12 -8.76 -10.89 -14.88
CA GLU A 12 -10.06 -10.55 -15.46
C GLU A 12 -11.25 -10.93 -14.57
N LYS A 13 -11.06 -11.92 -13.69
CA LYS A 13 -12.10 -12.39 -12.77
C LYS A 13 -12.14 -11.62 -11.46
N PHE A 14 -11.14 -10.80 -11.18
CA PHE A 14 -11.03 -10.06 -9.94
C PHE A 14 -12.10 -8.98 -9.82
N ASN A 15 -12.82 -8.99 -8.70
CA ASN A 15 -13.83 -8.00 -8.38
C ASN A 15 -13.83 -7.67 -6.88
N CYS A 16 -13.31 -6.51 -6.50
CA CYS A 16 -13.32 -6.06 -5.11
C CYS A 16 -14.53 -5.16 -4.76
N GLY A 17 -15.47 -4.97 -5.68
CA GLY A 17 -16.61 -4.07 -5.50
C GLY A 17 -16.31 -2.60 -5.83
N ASN A 18 -15.08 -2.25 -6.18
CA ASN A 18 -14.69 -0.91 -6.62
C ASN A 18 -14.16 -0.98 -8.06
N GLU A 19 -14.90 -0.40 -9.00
CA GLU A 19 -14.60 -0.46 -10.43
C GLU A 19 -13.23 0.15 -10.78
N ALA A 20 -12.83 1.24 -10.12
CA ALA A 20 -11.54 1.86 -10.39
C ALA A 20 -10.37 0.94 -9.99
N LEU A 21 -10.48 0.21 -8.87
CA LEU A 21 -9.49 -0.75 -8.42
C LEU A 21 -9.47 -2.01 -9.31
N ASN A 22 -10.64 -2.49 -9.74
CA ASN A 22 -10.74 -3.62 -10.68
C ASN A 22 -10.07 -3.27 -12.01
N ARG A 23 -10.44 -2.13 -12.59
CA ARG A 23 -9.88 -1.65 -13.85
C ARG A 23 -8.38 -1.40 -13.79
N TYR A 24 -7.89 -0.86 -12.66
CA TYR A 24 -6.45 -0.68 -12.48
C TYR A 24 -5.70 -2.01 -12.61
N LEU A 25 -6.13 -3.04 -11.91
CA LEU A 25 -5.47 -4.34 -11.91
C LEU A 25 -5.45 -4.96 -13.31
N THR A 26 -6.60 -4.93 -14.01
CA THR A 26 -6.75 -5.55 -15.34
C THR A 26 -6.03 -4.78 -16.44
N ILE A 27 -6.06 -3.44 -16.42
CA ILE A 27 -5.56 -2.61 -17.52
C ILE A 27 -4.22 -1.98 -17.19
N GLN A 28 -4.12 -1.28 -16.04
CA GLN A 28 -3.04 -0.33 -15.77
C GLN A 28 -1.83 -0.96 -15.07
N ALA A 29 -2.03 -1.89 -14.12
CA ALA A 29 -0.96 -2.42 -13.28
C ALA A 29 0.26 -2.93 -14.06
N GLY A 30 0.03 -3.71 -15.12
CA GLY A 30 1.13 -4.21 -15.97
C GLY A 30 1.87 -3.11 -16.73
N GLN A 31 1.18 -2.02 -17.10
CA GLN A 31 1.81 -0.86 -17.75
C GLN A 31 2.70 -0.09 -16.77
N ASP A 32 2.19 0.17 -15.55
CA ASP A 32 2.93 0.87 -14.50
C ASP A 32 4.20 0.09 -14.11
N MET A 33 4.10 -1.22 -14.01
CA MET A 33 5.26 -2.08 -13.71
C MET A 33 6.33 -2.01 -14.82
N ARG A 34 5.94 -2.07 -16.08
CA ARG A 34 6.89 -1.93 -17.22
C ARG A 34 7.57 -0.58 -17.24
N LYS A 35 6.84 0.49 -16.88
CA LYS A 35 7.34 1.86 -16.81
C LYS A 35 8.07 2.17 -15.49
N LYS A 36 8.17 1.22 -14.56
CA LYS A 36 8.77 1.40 -13.22
C LYS A 36 8.06 2.47 -12.39
N LEU A 37 6.77 2.69 -12.59
CA LEU A 37 5.95 3.62 -11.82
C LEU A 37 5.45 3.01 -10.51
N SER A 38 5.17 1.71 -10.51
CA SER A 38 4.83 0.94 -9.30
C SER A 38 5.13 -0.54 -9.49
N VAL A 39 5.18 -1.28 -8.39
CA VAL A 39 5.20 -2.75 -8.40
C VAL A 39 3.87 -3.24 -7.82
N CYS A 40 3.22 -4.15 -8.51
CA CYS A 40 1.98 -4.78 -8.08
C CYS A 40 2.27 -6.18 -7.54
N PHE A 41 1.80 -6.47 -6.33
CA PHE A 41 1.90 -7.77 -5.66
C PHE A 41 0.51 -8.37 -5.52
N VAL A 42 0.38 -9.67 -5.75
CA VAL A 42 -0.88 -10.39 -5.74
C VAL A 42 -0.85 -11.56 -4.76
N LEU A 43 -2.00 -11.85 -4.18
CA LEU A 43 -2.27 -13.05 -3.40
C LEU A 43 -3.22 -13.93 -4.22
N ASN A 44 -2.81 -15.18 -4.47
CA ASN A 44 -3.61 -16.18 -5.17
C ASN A 44 -4.13 -17.24 -4.22
N ASP A 45 -5.22 -17.85 -4.59
CA ASP A 45 -5.60 -19.16 -4.09
C ASP A 45 -4.82 -20.24 -4.88
N ASP A 46 -4.05 -21.06 -4.17
CA ASP A 46 -3.18 -22.07 -4.80
C ASP A 46 -3.97 -23.20 -5.51
N TYR A 47 -5.23 -23.43 -5.12
CA TYR A 47 -6.09 -24.48 -5.67
C TYR A 47 -6.89 -23.98 -6.85
N THR A 48 -7.57 -22.83 -6.71
CA THR A 48 -8.47 -22.29 -7.73
C THR A 48 -7.78 -21.36 -8.70
N ARG A 49 -6.58 -20.86 -8.36
CA ARG A 49 -5.84 -19.79 -9.05
C ARG A 49 -6.59 -18.46 -9.13
N ASP A 50 -7.69 -18.32 -8.37
CA ASP A 50 -8.39 -17.05 -8.25
C ASP A 50 -7.52 -16.04 -7.49
N LEU A 51 -7.56 -14.79 -7.91
CA LEU A 51 -6.91 -13.70 -7.17
C LEU A 51 -7.73 -13.36 -5.94
N ILE A 52 -7.10 -13.50 -4.78
CA ILE A 52 -7.68 -13.14 -3.49
C ILE A 52 -7.58 -11.63 -3.25
N GLY A 53 -6.44 -11.03 -3.60
CA GLY A 53 -6.20 -9.62 -3.40
C GLY A 53 -4.90 -9.14 -4.01
N TYR A 54 -4.72 -7.83 -3.99
CA TYR A 54 -3.49 -7.21 -4.47
C TYR A 54 -3.17 -5.91 -3.73
N TYR A 55 -1.93 -5.48 -3.81
CA TYR A 55 -1.50 -4.12 -3.46
C TYR A 55 -0.41 -3.61 -4.40
N THR A 56 -0.17 -2.30 -4.37
CA THR A 56 0.92 -1.68 -5.13
C THR A 56 1.83 -0.86 -4.24
N LEU A 57 3.15 -0.95 -4.49
CA LEU A 57 4.16 -0.11 -3.85
C LEU A 57 4.88 0.74 -4.90
N SER A 58 5.19 1.97 -4.54
CA SER A 58 6.03 2.87 -5.33
C SER A 58 6.80 3.85 -4.44
N SER A 59 7.82 4.47 -5.00
CA SER A 59 8.52 5.58 -4.35
C SER A 59 7.59 6.79 -4.22
N TYR A 60 7.72 7.52 -3.11
CA TYR A 60 6.96 8.72 -2.81
C TYR A 60 7.83 9.76 -2.10
N SER A 61 7.36 11.00 -2.10
CA SER A 61 7.98 12.08 -1.37
C SER A 61 6.91 12.87 -0.63
N ILE A 62 7.04 12.99 0.70
CA ILE A 62 6.12 13.75 1.54
C ILE A 62 6.73 15.09 1.93
N ASN A 63 5.91 16.16 1.95
CA ASN A 63 6.33 17.44 2.50
C ASN A 63 6.59 17.30 4.00
N ALA A 64 7.70 17.85 4.47
CA ALA A 64 8.08 17.78 5.89
C ALA A 64 6.99 18.39 6.80
N ASP A 65 6.33 19.46 6.34
CA ASP A 65 5.26 20.14 7.10
C ASP A 65 3.96 19.32 7.17
N ALA A 66 3.77 18.37 6.27
CA ALA A 66 2.60 17.49 6.27
C ALA A 66 2.67 16.39 7.36
N ILE A 67 3.85 16.16 7.95
CA ILE A 67 4.04 15.12 8.96
C ILE A 67 3.37 15.52 10.27
N PRO A 68 2.51 14.65 10.85
CA PRO A 68 1.86 14.91 12.13
C PRO A 68 2.87 15.04 13.28
N ASN A 69 2.65 16.01 14.16
CA ASN A 69 3.52 16.22 15.35
C ASN A 69 3.58 14.99 16.26
N SER A 70 2.52 14.17 16.28
CA SER A 70 2.44 12.94 17.07
C SER A 70 3.52 11.91 16.74
N LEU A 71 4.07 11.94 15.51
CA LEU A 71 5.10 11.00 15.08
C LEU A 71 6.51 11.37 15.53
N LYS A 72 6.69 12.56 16.15
CA LYS A 72 8.00 13.04 16.66
C LYS A 72 9.16 12.91 15.68
N VAL A 73 8.84 12.91 14.37
CA VAL A 73 9.86 12.90 13.33
C VAL A 73 10.40 14.33 13.23
N LYS A 74 11.60 14.54 13.74
CA LYS A 74 12.32 15.80 13.55
C LYS A 74 13.01 15.76 12.18
N ALA A 75 12.35 16.28 11.14
CA ALA A 75 13.04 16.53 9.89
C ALA A 75 14.11 17.61 10.11
N PRO A 76 15.32 17.44 9.55
CA PRO A 76 16.30 18.51 9.52
C PRO A 76 15.70 19.76 8.86
N ARG A 77 15.99 20.96 9.39
CA ARG A 77 15.36 22.23 8.95
C ARG A 77 15.51 22.56 7.46
N ASN A 78 16.50 21.98 6.81
CA ASN A 78 16.82 22.20 5.39
C ASN A 78 16.16 21.17 4.46
N TYR A 79 15.34 20.22 4.96
CA TYR A 79 14.63 19.25 4.15
C TYR A 79 13.18 19.67 4.01
N SER A 80 12.79 20.12 2.80
CA SER A 80 11.38 20.42 2.48
C SER A 80 10.57 19.16 2.14
N LYS A 81 11.25 18.13 1.62
CA LYS A 81 10.66 16.83 1.25
C LYS A 81 11.44 15.68 1.84
N LEU A 82 10.73 14.62 2.24
CA LEU A 82 11.28 13.43 2.86
C LEU A 82 10.87 12.18 2.07
N PRO A 83 11.77 11.19 1.93
CA PRO A 83 11.48 9.96 1.20
C PRO A 83 10.44 9.13 1.94
N ALA A 84 9.51 8.56 1.19
CA ALA A 84 8.46 7.68 1.68
C ALA A 84 8.15 6.59 0.65
N THR A 85 7.42 5.57 1.07
CA THR A 85 6.87 4.52 0.22
C THR A 85 5.37 4.71 0.11
N LEU A 86 4.82 4.75 -1.09
CA LEU A 86 3.38 4.81 -1.33
C LEU A 86 2.82 3.39 -1.45
N LEU A 87 1.94 3.02 -0.54
CA LEU A 87 0.99 1.92 -0.72
C LEU A 87 -0.21 2.50 -1.48
N GLY A 88 -0.11 2.48 -2.80
CA GLY A 88 -1.03 3.22 -3.67
C GLY A 88 -2.41 2.59 -3.79
N ARG A 89 -2.47 1.25 -3.72
CA ARG A 89 -3.71 0.47 -3.79
C ARG A 89 -3.60 -0.75 -2.91
N LEU A 90 -4.74 -1.13 -2.31
CA LEU A 90 -4.92 -2.40 -1.62
C LEU A 90 -6.37 -2.82 -1.81
N ALA A 91 -6.59 -4.03 -2.32
CA ALA A 91 -7.94 -4.54 -2.57
C ALA A 91 -8.02 -6.05 -2.34
N ILE A 92 -9.17 -6.50 -1.85
CA ILE A 92 -9.52 -7.91 -1.66
C ILE A 92 -10.78 -8.20 -2.47
N ASP A 93 -10.79 -9.29 -3.23
CA ASP A 93 -11.95 -9.76 -3.99
C ASP A 93 -13.13 -10.04 -3.05
N LEU A 94 -14.35 -9.71 -3.50
CA LEU A 94 -15.60 -9.83 -2.73
C LEU A 94 -15.79 -11.22 -2.12
N LYS A 95 -15.40 -12.29 -2.83
CA LYS A 95 -15.50 -13.68 -2.35
C LYS A 95 -14.66 -13.95 -1.10
N PHE A 96 -13.64 -13.14 -0.87
CA PHE A 96 -12.64 -13.31 0.18
C PHE A 96 -12.66 -12.21 1.25
N GLN A 97 -13.51 -11.20 1.11
CA GLN A 97 -13.70 -10.16 2.13
C GLN A 97 -14.30 -10.72 3.43
N GLY A 98 -14.10 -9.99 4.53
CA GLY A 98 -14.60 -10.38 5.86
C GLY A 98 -13.84 -11.54 6.53
N LYS A 99 -12.76 -12.06 5.95
CA LYS A 99 -11.98 -13.20 6.44
C LYS A 99 -10.59 -12.80 6.98
N GLY A 100 -10.35 -11.54 7.28
CA GLY A 100 -9.05 -11.05 7.78
C GLY A 100 -7.97 -10.88 6.70
N LEU A 101 -8.24 -11.22 5.43
CA LEU A 101 -7.24 -11.21 4.36
C LEU A 101 -6.74 -9.81 3.99
N GLY A 102 -7.56 -8.77 4.23
CA GLY A 102 -7.10 -7.38 4.08
C GLY A 102 -5.96 -7.02 5.03
N GLU A 103 -6.02 -7.51 6.27
CA GLU A 103 -4.95 -7.39 7.26
C GLU A 103 -3.69 -8.14 6.82
N PHE A 104 -3.83 -9.38 6.39
CA PHE A 104 -2.71 -10.18 5.89
C PHE A 104 -1.99 -9.49 4.72
N VAL A 105 -2.74 -8.96 3.75
CA VAL A 105 -2.20 -8.24 2.59
C VAL A 105 -1.53 -6.94 3.01
N LEU A 106 -2.10 -6.21 3.99
CA LEU A 106 -1.50 -5.00 4.54
C LEU A 106 -0.18 -5.31 5.26
N MET A 107 -0.15 -6.33 6.14
CA MET A 107 1.06 -6.72 6.86
C MET A 107 2.18 -7.10 5.89
N ASN A 108 1.89 -7.88 4.84
CA ASN A 108 2.88 -8.21 3.81
C ASN A 108 3.41 -6.96 3.08
N ALA A 109 2.53 -5.97 2.79
CA ALA A 109 2.95 -4.72 2.17
C ALA A 109 3.88 -3.91 3.09
N LEU A 110 3.57 -3.86 4.40
CA LEU A 110 4.37 -3.14 5.40
C LEU A 110 5.74 -3.80 5.61
N GLU A 111 5.78 -5.13 5.75
CA GLU A 111 7.02 -5.90 5.86
C GLU A 111 7.94 -5.64 4.66
N ARG A 112 7.40 -5.76 3.46
CA ARG A 112 8.14 -5.52 2.21
C ARG A 112 8.62 -4.08 2.08
N ALA A 113 7.82 -3.10 2.48
CA ALA A 113 8.23 -1.70 2.50
C ALA A 113 9.34 -1.45 3.52
N PHE A 114 9.27 -2.10 4.68
CA PHE A 114 10.32 -2.03 5.70
C PHE A 114 11.63 -2.63 5.19
N ASP A 115 11.60 -3.83 4.63
CA ASP A 115 12.80 -4.47 4.04
C ASP A 115 13.43 -3.61 2.94
N ALA A 116 12.61 -3.03 2.06
CA ALA A 116 13.09 -2.12 1.02
C ALA A 116 13.74 -0.87 1.62
N SER A 117 13.24 -0.36 2.76
CA SER A 117 13.75 0.84 3.42
C SER A 117 15.18 0.68 3.97
N THR A 118 15.64 -0.56 4.17
CA THR A 118 17.02 -0.85 4.55
C THR A 118 18.02 -0.68 3.40
N LYS A 119 17.54 -0.69 2.16
CA LYS A 119 18.34 -0.56 0.94
C LYS A 119 18.19 0.80 0.28
N ILE A 120 16.96 1.32 0.28
CA ILE A 120 16.62 2.65 -0.24
C ILE A 120 15.78 3.35 0.82
N ALA A 121 16.36 4.35 1.48
CA ALA A 121 15.77 5.03 2.62
C ALA A 121 14.32 5.45 2.37
N SER A 122 13.44 5.13 3.32
CA SER A 122 12.04 5.53 3.37
C SER A 122 11.68 5.81 4.83
N LEU A 123 11.05 6.96 5.09
CA LEU A 123 10.68 7.38 6.44
C LEU A 123 9.41 6.69 6.93
N ALA A 124 8.47 6.47 6.01
CA ALA A 124 7.11 6.02 6.31
C ALA A 124 6.47 5.33 5.11
N VAL A 125 5.43 4.55 5.37
CA VAL A 125 4.45 4.14 4.36
C VAL A 125 3.32 5.15 4.35
N ILE A 126 2.96 5.63 3.15
CA ILE A 126 1.86 6.57 2.89
C ILE A 126 0.72 5.82 2.21
N VAL A 127 -0.52 6.12 2.62
CA VAL A 127 -1.75 5.67 1.97
C VAL A 127 -2.63 6.86 1.63
N ASP A 128 -3.47 6.70 0.62
CA ASP A 128 -4.50 7.68 0.24
C ASP A 128 -5.87 6.99 0.30
N PRO A 129 -6.55 6.99 1.48
CA PRO A 129 -7.83 6.30 1.64
C PRO A 129 -8.89 6.84 0.69
N ILE A 130 -9.56 5.96 -0.05
CA ILE A 130 -10.58 6.32 -1.04
C ILE A 130 -11.91 6.74 -0.39
N ASP A 131 -12.16 6.32 0.85
CA ASP A 131 -13.37 6.58 1.60
C ASP A 131 -13.17 6.45 3.12
N LYS A 132 -14.22 6.72 3.88
CA LYS A 132 -14.21 6.61 5.36
C LYS A 132 -14.01 5.17 5.87
N SER A 133 -14.39 4.17 5.11
CA SER A 133 -14.15 2.76 5.48
C SER A 133 -12.68 2.42 5.39
N ALA A 134 -12.02 2.79 4.29
CA ALA A 134 -10.59 2.65 4.10
C ALA A 134 -9.80 3.45 5.16
N GLU A 135 -10.25 4.68 5.48
CA GLU A 135 -9.64 5.49 6.54
C GLU A 135 -9.67 4.76 7.90
N ARG A 136 -10.84 4.21 8.30
CA ARG A 136 -10.97 3.43 9.54
C ARG A 136 -10.12 2.17 9.53
N PHE A 137 -10.04 1.50 8.37
CA PHE A 137 -9.19 0.33 8.22
C PHE A 137 -7.73 0.68 8.50
N TYR A 138 -7.16 1.68 7.86
CA TYR A 138 -5.77 2.07 8.10
C TYR A 138 -5.53 2.62 9.51
N ALA A 139 -6.47 3.38 10.07
CA ALA A 139 -6.37 3.90 11.45
C ALA A 139 -6.26 2.78 12.49
N LYS A 140 -6.97 1.66 12.30
CA LYS A 140 -6.89 0.46 13.14
C LYS A 140 -5.45 -0.09 13.25
N TYR A 141 -4.64 0.07 12.20
CA TYR A 141 -3.25 -0.40 12.16
C TYR A 141 -2.23 0.70 12.47
N GLY A 142 -2.68 1.81 13.06
CA GLY A 142 -1.81 2.87 13.56
C GLY A 142 -1.41 3.94 12.53
N PHE A 143 -2.01 3.94 11.35
CA PHE A 143 -1.83 5.05 10.42
C PHE A 143 -2.47 6.32 10.98
N VAL A 144 -1.77 7.45 10.86
CA VAL A 144 -2.23 8.76 11.31
C VAL A 144 -2.36 9.72 10.12
N LYS A 145 -3.35 10.61 10.19
CA LYS A 145 -3.60 11.60 9.13
C LYS A 145 -2.45 12.59 8.99
N CYS A 146 -2.12 12.94 7.76
CA CYS A 146 -1.28 14.08 7.43
C CYS A 146 -2.01 15.40 7.76
N LYS A 147 -1.26 16.50 7.94
CA LYS A 147 -1.81 17.79 8.36
C LYS A 147 -2.57 18.52 7.25
N ASP A 148 -2.13 18.36 6.01
CA ASP A 148 -2.50 19.21 4.87
C ASP A 148 -3.38 18.51 3.82
N ASN A 149 -3.64 17.20 3.99
CA ASN A 149 -4.40 16.42 3.02
C ASN A 149 -5.04 15.17 3.66
N ASN A 150 -5.80 14.41 2.87
CA ASN A 150 -6.48 13.19 3.34
C ASN A 150 -5.57 11.96 3.45
N LYS A 151 -4.29 12.08 3.13
CA LYS A 151 -3.36 10.96 3.23
C LYS A 151 -3.10 10.59 4.67
N MET A 152 -2.75 9.34 4.86
CA MET A 152 -2.34 8.82 6.16
C MET A 152 -0.94 8.22 6.05
N LEU A 153 -0.22 8.20 7.16
CA LEU A 153 1.12 7.65 7.18
C LEU A 153 1.36 6.76 8.41
N LEU A 154 2.22 5.77 8.23
CA LEU A 154 2.76 4.92 9.29
C LEU A 154 4.28 4.95 9.22
N SER A 155 4.95 5.38 10.32
CA SER A 155 6.41 5.52 10.31
C SER A 155 7.12 4.16 10.24
N MET A 156 8.28 4.09 9.57
CA MET A 156 9.10 2.87 9.56
C MET A 156 9.49 2.42 10.97
N LYS A 157 9.68 3.37 11.90
CA LYS A 157 9.92 3.05 13.33
C LYS A 157 8.74 2.33 13.99
N THR A 158 7.51 2.64 13.60
CA THR A 158 6.32 1.94 14.08
C THR A 158 6.18 0.58 13.40
N ILE A 159 6.41 0.52 12.08
CA ILE A 159 6.36 -0.73 11.30
C ILE A 159 7.36 -1.75 11.85
N GLN A 160 8.58 -1.33 12.18
CA GLN A 160 9.62 -2.19 12.76
C GLN A 160 9.16 -2.94 14.02
N LYS A 161 8.19 -2.40 14.76
CA LYS A 161 7.69 -3.02 16.00
C LYS A 161 6.58 -4.04 15.75
N LEU A 162 6.13 -4.17 14.52
CA LEU A 162 5.10 -5.14 14.12
C LEU A 162 5.71 -6.50 13.78
N PHE A 163 6.99 -6.53 13.51
CA PHE A 163 7.81 -7.69 13.13
C PHE A 163 9.04 -7.79 14.05
#